data_2d0c261bc60234b1bb4392d69c020eec
#
_entry.id   2d0c261bc60234b1bb4392d69c020eec
#
_cell.length_a   1.000
_cell.length_b   1.000
_cell.length_c   1.000
_cell.angle_alpha   90.00
_cell.angle_beta   90.00
_cell.angle_gamma   90.00
#
_symmetry.space_group_name_H-M   'P 1'
#
loop_
_entity.id
_entity.type
_entity.pdbx_description
1 polymer ?
#
loop_
_entity_poly.entity_id
_entity_poly.type
_entity_poly.pdbx_seq_one_letter_code
_entity_poly.pdbx_strand_id
1 'polypeptide(L)'
;MQRRHFLSSSAAAVSALAAPAVWSQATPKLTPFKFTLDFRITGQTSPFFLAQQRGYYKDEGLDVSIDVGAGSVASITRIASGVYQMGLGDISSLIEFQASNPGTPMVQAVYQYYNRAPFVIVGRKDRGITTDFRSLEGKKIAAAAVESTRRAWPMVARKLRVKNDLFTWSTTDFASRDNVVVRGDVDGATYFHDSAVSLFARMKPEELSVLQYTQAGVNLYGNAILASTALTTQNPALVAAFLRATNRAIQESMADPTAAMAATKVREPIINEGVELERWRITQQYIAAADTRSHGLGDIFKRTLEQQVDEVVEVFGLKSRPATESVFNRAMLPATRARIVNT
;
A
#
# COMPACT_ATOMS: atom_id res chain seq x y z
N MET A 1 -64.72 -37.66 77.73
CA MET A 1 -64.51 -36.25 77.29
C MET A 1 -63.37 -36.16 76.31
N GLN A 2 -63.72 -35.94 75.04
CA GLN A 2 -62.75 -35.92 73.92
C GLN A 2 -62.37 -34.47 73.65
N ARG A 3 -61.09 -34.17 73.54
CA ARG A 3 -60.58 -32.90 72.95
C ARG A 3 -59.81 -33.22 71.69
N ARG A 4 -60.32 -32.74 70.55
CA ARG A 4 -59.67 -32.79 69.22
C ARG A 4 -58.63 -31.67 69.16
N HIS A 5 -57.39 -32.06 68.75
CA HIS A 5 -56.37 -31.07 68.36
C HIS A 5 -56.35 -30.98 66.81
N PHE A 6 -56.56 -29.78 66.32
CA PHE A 6 -56.38 -29.37 64.95
C PHE A 6 -54.85 -29.10 64.70
N LEU A 7 -54.23 -29.81 63.78
CA LEU A 7 -52.93 -29.46 63.32
C LEU A 7 -53.08 -28.65 62.03
N SER A 8 -52.72 -27.37 62.08
CA SER A 8 -52.61 -26.50 60.90
C SER A 8 -51.23 -26.63 60.26
N SER A 9 -51.16 -27.20 59.10
CA SER A 9 -49.95 -27.32 58.30
C SER A 9 -49.75 -26.04 57.46
N SER A 10 -48.73 -25.24 57.80
CA SER A 10 -48.30 -24.07 57.05
C SER A 10 -47.37 -24.52 55.95
N ALA A 11 -47.83 -24.44 54.68
CA ALA A 11 -46.99 -24.64 53.49
C ALA A 11 -46.17 -23.35 53.23
N ALA A 12 -44.88 -23.41 53.43
CA ALA A 12 -43.96 -22.35 53.04
C ALA A 12 -43.65 -22.48 51.52
N ALA A 13 -44.16 -21.55 50.71
CA ALA A 13 -43.81 -21.41 49.31
C ALA A 13 -42.41 -20.79 49.20
N VAL A 14 -41.43 -21.57 48.75
CA VAL A 14 -40.08 -21.09 48.40
C VAL A 14 -40.14 -20.54 46.98
N SER A 15 -40.21 -19.20 46.85
CA SER A 15 -40.07 -18.52 45.56
C SER A 15 -38.59 -18.51 45.18
N ALA A 16 -38.20 -19.41 44.25
CA ALA A 16 -36.91 -19.39 43.62
C ALA A 16 -36.82 -18.18 42.69
N LEU A 17 -36.10 -17.14 43.12
CA LEU A 17 -35.68 -16.01 42.27
C LEU A 17 -34.73 -16.54 41.21
N ALA A 18 -35.22 -16.78 39.98
CA ALA A 18 -34.39 -17.02 38.80
C ALA A 18 -33.63 -15.73 38.47
N ALA A 19 -32.39 -15.62 38.93
CA ALA A 19 -31.48 -14.58 38.47
C ALA A 19 -31.24 -14.76 36.97
N PRO A 20 -31.41 -13.72 36.14
CA PRO A 20 -31.07 -13.85 34.71
C PRO A 20 -29.57 -14.16 34.60
N ALA A 21 -29.26 -15.28 33.98
CA ALA A 21 -27.86 -15.59 33.63
C ALA A 21 -27.37 -14.53 32.66
N VAL A 22 -26.60 -13.55 33.16
CA VAL A 22 -25.85 -12.60 32.32
C VAL A 22 -24.79 -13.43 31.64
N TRP A 23 -25.06 -13.81 30.42
CA TRP A 23 -24.04 -14.40 29.53
C TRP A 23 -23.03 -13.29 29.27
N SER A 24 -21.94 -13.28 30.01
CA SER A 24 -20.76 -12.50 29.69
C SER A 24 -20.30 -12.98 28.32
N GLN A 25 -20.63 -12.24 27.27
CA GLN A 25 -20.02 -12.44 25.95
C GLN A 25 -18.53 -12.15 26.13
N ALA A 26 -17.73 -13.20 26.25
CA ALA A 26 -16.29 -13.06 26.22
C ALA A 26 -15.94 -12.27 24.95
N THR A 27 -15.32 -11.10 25.12
CA THR A 27 -14.86 -10.28 24.00
C THR A 27 -13.98 -11.17 23.11
N PRO A 28 -14.29 -11.34 21.82
CA PRO A 28 -13.52 -12.19 20.94
C PRO A 28 -12.05 -11.78 21.02
N LYS A 29 -11.16 -12.76 21.30
CA LYS A 29 -9.72 -12.51 21.34
C LYS A 29 -9.24 -12.16 19.94
N LEU A 30 -8.83 -10.90 19.72
CA LEU A 30 -8.29 -10.44 18.45
C LEU A 30 -6.93 -11.11 18.16
N THR A 31 -6.68 -11.43 16.91
CA THR A 31 -5.40 -11.97 16.45
C THR A 31 -4.42 -10.82 16.19
N PRO A 32 -3.26 -10.77 16.89
CA PRO A 32 -2.22 -9.79 16.62
C PRO A 32 -1.74 -9.88 15.17
N PHE A 33 -1.64 -8.73 14.49
CA PHE A 33 -1.31 -8.66 13.07
C PHE A 33 -0.41 -7.46 12.78
N LYS A 34 0.80 -7.70 12.26
CA LYS A 34 1.75 -6.63 11.94
C LYS A 34 1.78 -6.34 10.46
N PHE A 35 1.57 -5.09 10.11
CA PHE A 35 1.64 -4.56 8.75
C PHE A 35 2.73 -3.50 8.63
N THR A 36 3.62 -3.60 7.64
CA THR A 36 4.63 -2.57 7.35
C THR A 36 4.23 -1.75 6.13
N LEU A 37 4.27 -0.44 6.25
CA LEU A 37 4.27 0.43 5.10
C LEU A 37 5.62 0.31 4.37
N ASP A 38 5.69 0.81 3.15
CA ASP A 38 6.95 0.96 2.41
C ASP A 38 7.52 2.39 2.52
N PHE A 39 6.76 3.30 3.09
CA PHE A 39 7.13 4.70 3.27
C PHE A 39 6.62 5.24 4.61
N ARG A 40 6.77 6.55 4.82
CA ARG A 40 6.22 7.26 5.98
C ARG A 40 4.70 7.38 5.91
N ILE A 41 4.09 7.77 7.02
CA ILE A 41 2.65 8.01 7.10
C ILE A 41 2.31 9.29 6.35
N THR A 42 1.44 9.17 5.36
CA THR A 42 0.96 10.27 4.50
C THR A 42 -0.42 9.95 3.97
N GLY A 43 -1.06 10.89 3.26
CA GLY A 43 -2.37 10.71 2.64
C GLY A 43 -2.48 9.49 1.73
N GLN A 44 -1.39 9.06 1.10
CA GLN A 44 -1.38 7.85 0.25
C GLN A 44 -1.69 6.56 1.02
N THR A 45 -1.45 6.53 2.32
CA THR A 45 -1.68 5.37 3.18
C THR A 45 -2.87 5.54 4.12
N SER A 46 -3.63 6.61 3.97
CA SER A 46 -4.78 6.94 4.81
C SER A 46 -5.84 5.84 4.92
N PRO A 47 -6.14 5.02 3.91
CA PRO A 47 -7.12 3.95 4.05
C PRO A 47 -6.79 2.94 5.14
N PHE A 48 -5.50 2.67 5.38
CA PHE A 48 -5.09 1.73 6.43
C PHE A 48 -5.38 2.29 7.83
N PHE A 49 -5.20 3.59 8.02
CA PHE A 49 -5.51 4.26 9.29
C PHE A 49 -7.02 4.46 9.47
N LEU A 50 -7.75 4.71 8.39
CA LEU A 50 -9.21 4.74 8.42
C LEU A 50 -9.78 3.37 8.82
N ALA A 51 -9.28 2.28 8.26
CA ALA A 51 -9.69 0.93 8.65
C ALA A 51 -9.44 0.67 10.14
N GLN A 52 -8.30 1.14 10.67
CA GLN A 52 -7.96 1.01 12.07
C GLN A 52 -8.89 1.85 12.96
N GLN A 53 -9.12 3.11 12.62
CA GLN A 53 -9.96 4.03 13.38
C GLN A 53 -11.44 3.61 13.36
N ARG A 54 -11.95 3.14 12.22
CA ARG A 54 -13.32 2.62 12.05
C ARG A 54 -13.54 1.27 12.72
N GLY A 55 -12.48 0.60 13.18
CA GLY A 55 -12.56 -0.73 13.77
C GLY A 55 -12.75 -1.85 12.74
N TYR A 56 -12.59 -1.61 11.42
CA TYR A 56 -12.82 -2.61 10.38
C TYR A 56 -11.92 -3.84 10.54
N TYR A 57 -10.68 -3.65 10.98
CA TYR A 57 -9.81 -4.78 11.31
C TYR A 57 -10.30 -5.58 12.51
N LYS A 58 -10.83 -4.90 13.54
CA LYS A 58 -11.39 -5.55 14.74
C LYS A 58 -12.66 -6.33 14.40
N ASP A 59 -13.52 -5.79 13.50
CA ASP A 59 -14.71 -6.48 12.99
C ASP A 59 -14.35 -7.80 12.31
N GLU A 60 -13.15 -7.87 11.71
CA GLU A 60 -12.59 -9.06 11.07
C GLU A 60 -11.71 -9.91 12.02
N GLY A 61 -11.72 -9.62 13.32
CA GLY A 61 -10.99 -10.39 14.33
C GLY A 61 -9.49 -10.10 14.41
N LEU A 62 -9.02 -8.98 13.84
CA LEU A 62 -7.60 -8.61 13.79
C LEU A 62 -7.27 -7.44 14.70
N ASP A 63 -6.15 -7.54 15.41
CA ASP A 63 -5.51 -6.42 16.11
C ASP A 63 -4.29 -5.97 15.30
N VAL A 64 -4.52 -5.03 14.38
CA VAL A 64 -3.52 -4.60 13.38
C VAL A 64 -2.64 -3.49 13.94
N SER A 65 -1.33 -3.71 13.98
CA SER A 65 -0.31 -2.68 14.15
C SER A 65 0.30 -2.30 12.79
N ILE A 66 0.47 -0.98 12.56
CA ILE A 66 0.97 -0.44 11.29
C ILE A 66 2.24 0.35 11.57
N ASP A 67 3.34 -0.06 10.94
CA ASP A 67 4.65 0.56 11.10
C ASP A 67 5.14 1.21 9.79
N VAL A 68 5.91 2.28 9.93
CA VAL A 68 6.52 2.99 8.80
C VAL A 68 7.58 2.14 8.09
N GLY A 69 7.76 2.38 6.79
CA GLY A 69 8.74 1.71 5.95
C GLY A 69 9.93 2.58 5.56
N ALA A 70 10.91 1.92 4.94
CA ALA A 70 12.12 2.54 4.39
C ALA A 70 12.37 2.09 2.94
N GLY A 71 11.31 1.99 2.14
CA GLY A 71 11.32 1.55 0.75
C GLY A 71 10.82 0.10 0.58
N SER A 72 10.37 -0.20 -0.64
CA SER A 72 9.75 -1.48 -0.97
C SER A 72 10.66 -2.68 -0.72
N VAL A 73 11.95 -2.57 -1.02
CA VAL A 73 12.94 -3.65 -0.75
C VAL A 73 13.00 -3.98 0.74
N ALA A 74 13.00 -2.97 1.61
CA ALA A 74 13.01 -3.18 3.06
C ALA A 74 11.70 -3.83 3.53
N SER A 75 10.56 -3.41 3.00
CA SER A 75 9.26 -4.02 3.31
C SER A 75 9.23 -5.51 2.92
N ILE A 76 9.64 -5.85 1.70
CA ILE A 76 9.72 -7.23 1.22
C ILE A 76 10.62 -8.08 2.14
N THR A 77 11.79 -7.57 2.52
CA THR A 77 12.72 -8.27 3.42
C THR A 77 12.11 -8.51 4.80
N ARG A 78 11.40 -7.51 5.36
CA ARG A 78 10.70 -7.64 6.65
C ARG A 78 9.62 -8.72 6.62
N ILE A 79 8.89 -8.84 5.51
CA ILE A 79 7.87 -9.88 5.33
C ILE A 79 8.54 -11.24 5.14
N ALA A 80 9.58 -11.33 4.32
CA ALA A 80 10.32 -12.55 4.06
C ALA A 80 10.97 -13.14 5.32
N SER A 81 11.43 -12.27 6.24
CA SER A 81 12.00 -12.67 7.53
C SER A 81 10.96 -13.09 8.58
N GLY A 82 9.65 -12.92 8.30
CA GLY A 82 8.56 -13.24 9.23
C GLY A 82 8.34 -12.21 10.34
N VAL A 83 9.06 -11.08 10.34
CA VAL A 83 8.86 -10.00 11.34
C VAL A 83 7.50 -9.31 11.15
N TYR A 84 7.04 -9.24 9.90
CA TYR A 84 5.72 -8.73 9.53
C TYR A 84 4.95 -9.79 8.76
N GLN A 85 3.66 -9.89 9.01
CA GLN A 85 2.76 -10.79 8.29
C GLN A 85 2.51 -10.29 6.87
N MET A 86 2.28 -8.99 6.74
CA MET A 86 1.97 -8.33 5.47
C MET A 86 2.58 -6.92 5.41
N GLY A 87 2.60 -6.33 4.24
CA GLY A 87 3.05 -4.94 4.06
C GLY A 87 2.83 -4.42 2.65
N LEU A 88 3.14 -3.14 2.43
CA LEU A 88 3.19 -2.53 1.10
C LEU A 88 4.57 -2.73 0.47
N GLY A 89 4.60 -2.94 -0.85
CA GLY A 89 5.83 -2.97 -1.61
C GLY A 89 5.57 -2.98 -3.12
N ASP A 90 6.52 -2.44 -3.86
CA ASP A 90 6.46 -2.38 -5.32
C ASP A 90 6.58 -3.77 -5.95
N ILE A 91 5.74 -4.04 -6.95
CA ILE A 91 5.66 -5.39 -7.54
C ILE A 91 6.89 -5.71 -8.42
N SER A 92 7.55 -4.71 -9.03
CA SER A 92 8.80 -4.94 -9.75
C SER A 92 9.94 -5.32 -8.79
N SER A 93 9.99 -4.69 -7.62
CA SER A 93 10.93 -5.06 -6.55
C SER A 93 10.66 -6.48 -6.01
N LEU A 94 9.38 -6.89 -5.95
CA LEU A 94 9.01 -8.26 -5.60
C LEU A 94 9.47 -9.27 -6.66
N ILE A 95 9.28 -8.95 -7.94
CA ILE A 95 9.75 -9.79 -9.06
C ILE A 95 11.27 -9.97 -8.99
N GLU A 96 12.02 -8.89 -8.77
CA GLU A 96 13.48 -8.95 -8.60
C GLU A 96 13.88 -9.80 -7.39
N PHE A 97 13.18 -9.63 -6.26
CA PHE A 97 13.42 -10.41 -5.05
C PHE A 97 13.22 -11.91 -5.29
N GLN A 98 12.10 -12.30 -5.93
CA GLN A 98 11.82 -13.70 -6.25
C GLN A 98 12.82 -14.26 -7.26
N ALA A 99 13.17 -13.51 -8.31
CA ALA A 99 14.14 -13.92 -9.32
C ALA A 99 15.55 -14.12 -8.74
N SER A 100 15.92 -13.32 -7.73
CA SER A 100 17.22 -13.40 -7.05
C SER A 100 17.24 -14.48 -5.96
N ASN A 101 16.09 -14.98 -5.54
CA ASN A 101 15.93 -16.04 -4.53
C ASN A 101 15.10 -17.18 -5.12
N PRO A 102 15.63 -17.92 -6.12
CA PRO A 102 14.91 -19.00 -6.75
C PRO A 102 14.65 -20.14 -5.75
N GLY A 103 13.50 -20.77 -5.87
CA GLY A 103 13.06 -21.82 -4.97
C GLY A 103 11.65 -21.56 -4.46
N THR A 104 11.43 -21.58 -3.16
CA THR A 104 10.12 -21.27 -2.59
C THR A 104 9.94 -19.75 -2.46
N PRO A 105 8.98 -19.13 -3.14
CA PRO A 105 8.70 -17.72 -2.95
C PRO A 105 8.33 -17.46 -1.48
N MET A 106 9.06 -16.58 -0.81
CA MET A 106 8.80 -16.24 0.60
C MET A 106 7.73 -15.15 0.74
N VAL A 107 7.52 -14.36 -0.31
CA VAL A 107 6.60 -13.22 -0.36
C VAL A 107 5.87 -13.22 -1.69
N GLN A 108 4.59 -12.90 -1.68
CA GLN A 108 3.75 -12.73 -2.87
C GLN A 108 2.81 -11.54 -2.70
N ALA A 109 2.37 -10.94 -3.79
CA ALA A 109 1.32 -9.93 -3.80
C ALA A 109 -0.05 -10.59 -3.69
N VAL A 110 -0.96 -9.98 -2.91
CA VAL A 110 -2.32 -10.48 -2.67
C VAL A 110 -3.41 -9.44 -2.96
N TYR A 111 -3.01 -8.17 -3.18
CA TYR A 111 -3.91 -7.08 -3.55
C TYR A 111 -3.10 -5.97 -4.22
N GLN A 112 -3.44 -5.59 -5.44
CA GLN A 112 -2.76 -4.53 -6.18
C GLN A 112 -3.25 -3.16 -5.71
N TYR A 113 -2.42 -2.46 -4.94
CA TYR A 113 -2.77 -1.15 -4.39
C TYR A 113 -2.69 -0.06 -5.45
N TYR A 114 -1.51 0.13 -6.07
CA TYR A 114 -1.36 1.02 -7.23
C TYR A 114 -1.52 0.24 -8.53
N ASN A 115 -2.68 0.34 -9.14
CA ASN A 115 -2.99 -0.31 -10.42
C ASN A 115 -2.18 0.28 -11.60
N ARG A 116 -1.54 1.43 -11.38
CA ARG A 116 -0.48 2.01 -12.21
C ARG A 116 0.64 2.51 -11.31
N ALA A 117 1.88 2.27 -11.71
CA ALA A 117 3.03 2.78 -10.98
C ALA A 117 3.10 4.31 -11.09
N PRO A 118 3.11 5.03 -9.96
CA PRO A 118 3.11 6.49 -9.96
C PRO A 118 4.52 7.08 -10.15
N PHE A 119 5.35 6.46 -10.96
CA PHE A 119 6.75 6.82 -11.14
C PHE A 119 6.94 8.09 -11.96
N VAL A 120 7.62 9.08 -11.39
CA VAL A 120 7.92 10.35 -12.05
C VAL A 120 9.34 10.82 -11.72
N ILE A 121 9.91 11.62 -12.64
CA ILE A 121 10.98 12.57 -12.31
C ILE A 121 10.33 13.96 -12.28
N VAL A 122 10.57 14.72 -11.20
CA VAL A 122 10.20 16.12 -11.13
C VAL A 122 11.45 16.95 -11.26
N GLY A 123 11.53 17.78 -12.29
CA GLY A 123 12.68 18.58 -12.62
C GLY A 123 12.37 20.08 -12.60
N ARG A 124 13.39 20.87 -12.38
CA ARG A 124 13.30 22.35 -12.36
C ARG A 124 13.37 22.88 -13.79
N LYS A 125 12.39 23.74 -14.16
CA LYS A 125 12.35 24.38 -15.48
C LYS A 125 13.49 25.40 -15.66
N ASP A 126 13.89 26.10 -14.60
CA ASP A 126 15.02 27.04 -14.62
C ASP A 126 16.37 26.36 -14.84
N ARG A 127 16.42 25.01 -14.74
CA ARG A 127 17.56 24.16 -15.11
C ARG A 127 17.40 23.54 -16.51
N GLY A 128 16.42 24.00 -17.31
CA GLY A 128 16.16 23.53 -18.66
C GLY A 128 15.48 22.17 -18.73
N ILE A 129 14.91 21.63 -17.63
CA ILE A 129 14.13 20.39 -17.66
C ILE A 129 12.71 20.71 -18.13
N THR A 130 12.29 20.01 -19.18
CA THR A 130 10.95 20.09 -19.79
C THR A 130 10.19 18.79 -19.55
N THR A 131 9.05 18.59 -20.22
CA THR A 131 8.32 17.32 -20.22
C THR A 131 8.92 16.26 -21.16
N ASP A 132 9.95 16.60 -21.96
CA ASP A 132 10.72 15.64 -22.73
C ASP A 132 11.84 15.05 -21.87
N PHE A 133 11.89 13.73 -21.74
CA PHE A 133 12.93 13.02 -20.99
C PHE A 133 14.36 13.28 -21.51
N ARG A 134 14.52 13.66 -22.81
CA ARG A 134 15.82 14.03 -23.35
C ARG A 134 16.39 15.30 -22.72
N SER A 135 15.54 16.17 -22.14
CA SER A 135 15.99 17.35 -21.39
C SER A 135 16.75 17.02 -20.09
N LEU A 136 16.74 15.74 -19.68
CA LEU A 136 17.53 15.24 -18.56
C LEU A 136 19.00 15.02 -18.91
N GLU A 137 19.42 15.13 -20.18
CA GLU A 137 20.80 14.92 -20.59
C GLU A 137 21.78 15.83 -19.83
N GLY A 138 22.78 15.21 -19.20
CA GLY A 138 23.81 15.90 -18.40
C GLY A 138 23.31 16.46 -17.06
N LYS A 139 22.06 16.23 -16.68
CA LYS A 139 21.49 16.74 -15.41
C LYS A 139 21.91 15.89 -14.21
N LYS A 140 21.67 16.42 -13.01
CA LYS A 140 21.89 15.76 -11.73
C LYS A 140 20.54 15.50 -11.06
N ILE A 141 20.17 14.23 -10.92
CA ILE A 141 18.85 13.81 -10.41
C ILE A 141 19.01 13.12 -9.05
N ALA A 142 18.32 13.64 -8.03
CA ALA A 142 18.33 13.04 -6.71
C ALA A 142 17.40 11.83 -6.63
N ALA A 143 17.85 10.77 -5.96
CA ALA A 143 17.04 9.59 -5.68
C ALA A 143 17.63 8.79 -4.52
N ALA A 144 16.80 8.08 -3.75
CA ALA A 144 17.30 7.08 -2.82
C ALA A 144 17.84 5.86 -3.59
N ALA A 145 18.88 5.22 -3.05
CA ALA A 145 19.56 4.12 -3.76
C ALA A 145 18.65 2.93 -4.08
N VAL A 146 17.69 2.67 -3.16
CA VAL A 146 16.76 1.51 -3.24
C VAL A 146 15.35 1.91 -3.70
N GLU A 147 15.17 3.14 -4.19
CA GLU A 147 13.86 3.65 -4.61
C GLU A 147 13.39 2.97 -5.90
N SER A 148 12.15 2.51 -5.93
CA SER A 148 11.56 1.81 -7.08
C SER A 148 11.57 2.67 -8.35
N THR A 149 11.31 3.97 -8.25
CA THR A 149 11.34 4.89 -9.40
C THR A 149 12.75 4.98 -10.01
N ARG A 150 13.81 5.10 -9.17
CA ARG A 150 15.20 5.05 -9.63
C ARG A 150 15.52 3.73 -10.31
N ARG A 151 15.10 2.61 -9.70
CA ARG A 151 15.35 1.27 -10.24
C ARG A 151 14.66 1.04 -11.56
N ALA A 152 13.49 1.64 -11.80
CA ALA A 152 12.74 1.53 -13.05
C ALA A 152 13.28 2.42 -14.18
N TRP A 153 14.26 3.32 -13.92
CA TRP A 153 14.83 4.19 -14.98
C TRP A 153 15.38 3.43 -16.20
N PRO A 154 16.08 2.29 -16.06
CA PRO A 154 16.57 1.54 -17.22
C PRO A 154 15.47 1.11 -18.20
N MET A 155 14.24 0.90 -17.72
CA MET A 155 13.10 0.60 -18.59
C MET A 155 12.72 1.83 -19.44
N VAL A 156 12.70 3.03 -18.82
CA VAL A 156 12.46 4.30 -19.53
C VAL A 156 13.53 4.53 -20.58
N ALA A 157 14.81 4.42 -20.19
CA ALA A 157 15.94 4.63 -21.08
C ALA A 157 15.87 3.70 -22.30
N ARG A 158 15.52 2.43 -22.10
CA ARG A 158 15.31 1.46 -23.16
C ARG A 158 14.16 1.83 -24.11
N LYS A 159 12.99 2.18 -23.56
CA LYS A 159 11.80 2.57 -24.36
C LYS A 159 12.09 3.79 -25.23
N LEU A 160 12.80 4.77 -24.67
CA LEU A 160 13.15 6.01 -25.37
C LEU A 160 14.40 5.87 -26.26
N ARG A 161 15.10 4.72 -26.20
CA ARG A 161 16.38 4.48 -26.89
C ARG A 161 17.45 5.55 -26.55
N VAL A 162 17.52 5.91 -25.26
CA VAL A 162 18.56 6.78 -24.70
C VAL A 162 19.52 5.97 -23.85
N LYS A 163 20.68 6.55 -23.54
CA LYS A 163 21.65 5.89 -22.67
C LYS A 163 21.10 5.80 -21.23
N ASN A 164 21.46 4.75 -20.51
CA ASN A 164 21.08 4.59 -19.11
C ASN A 164 21.72 5.63 -18.20
N ASP A 165 22.90 6.14 -18.59
CA ASP A 165 23.66 7.21 -17.97
C ASP A 165 23.39 8.59 -18.61
N LEU A 166 22.18 8.82 -19.14
CA LEU A 166 21.76 10.10 -19.73
C LEU A 166 21.98 11.29 -18.77
N PHE A 167 21.87 11.03 -17.49
CA PHE A 167 22.10 11.97 -16.38
C PHE A 167 22.85 11.29 -15.23
N THR A 168 23.29 12.06 -14.24
CA THR A 168 23.98 11.54 -13.07
C THR A 168 23.03 11.42 -11.87
N TRP A 169 23.15 10.32 -11.11
CA TRP A 169 22.42 10.14 -9.87
C TRP A 169 23.11 10.86 -8.70
N SER A 170 22.34 11.63 -7.94
CA SER A 170 22.70 12.13 -6.61
C SER A 170 21.99 11.28 -5.57
N THR A 171 22.69 10.36 -4.91
CA THR A 171 22.08 9.53 -3.88
C THR A 171 21.70 10.37 -2.68
N THR A 172 20.40 10.42 -2.37
CA THR A 172 19.80 11.27 -1.35
C THR A 172 18.68 10.49 -0.68
N ASP A 173 18.56 10.58 0.64
CA ASP A 173 17.44 9.94 1.35
C ASP A 173 16.09 10.64 1.06
N PHE A 174 14.99 9.96 1.39
CA PHE A 174 13.65 10.47 1.16
C PHE A 174 13.32 11.76 1.93
N ALA A 175 13.92 11.97 3.11
CA ALA A 175 13.65 13.13 3.95
C ALA A 175 14.34 14.39 3.43
N SER A 176 15.53 14.23 2.85
CA SER A 176 16.35 15.33 2.33
C SER A 176 16.05 15.71 0.89
N ARG A 177 15.32 14.84 0.15
CA ARG A 177 15.10 14.96 -1.30
C ARG A 177 14.50 16.31 -1.73
N ASP A 178 13.43 16.75 -1.10
CA ASP A 178 12.80 18.03 -1.41
C ASP A 178 13.74 19.21 -1.15
N ASN A 179 14.52 19.13 -0.07
CA ASN A 179 15.47 20.18 0.32
C ASN A 179 16.53 20.41 -0.74
N VAL A 180 17.14 19.34 -1.28
CA VAL A 180 18.20 19.46 -2.29
C VAL A 180 17.66 19.98 -3.63
N VAL A 181 16.39 19.66 -3.98
CA VAL A 181 15.73 20.22 -5.16
C VAL A 181 15.45 21.71 -4.97
N VAL A 182 14.85 22.10 -3.85
CA VAL A 182 14.50 23.50 -3.55
C VAL A 182 15.73 24.40 -3.52
N ARG A 183 16.83 23.94 -2.89
CA ARG A 183 18.10 24.68 -2.86
C ARG A 183 18.82 24.76 -4.22
N GLY A 184 18.46 23.86 -5.17
CA GLY A 184 19.14 23.76 -6.47
C GLY A 184 20.47 23.00 -6.42
N ASP A 185 20.68 22.16 -5.40
CA ASP A 185 21.86 21.27 -5.30
C ASP A 185 21.81 20.16 -6.37
N VAL A 186 20.60 19.90 -6.90
CA VAL A 186 20.27 19.00 -7.99
C VAL A 186 19.28 19.66 -8.95
N ASP A 187 19.18 19.16 -10.17
CA ASP A 187 18.29 19.71 -11.19
C ASP A 187 16.87 19.13 -11.10
N GLY A 188 16.71 18.00 -10.44
CA GLY A 188 15.44 17.34 -10.22
C GLY A 188 15.58 16.13 -9.31
N ALA A 189 14.49 15.42 -9.09
CA ALA A 189 14.47 14.19 -8.29
C ALA A 189 13.41 13.20 -8.76
N THR A 190 13.59 11.93 -8.41
CA THR A 190 12.59 10.89 -8.58
C THR A 190 11.53 10.96 -7.49
N TYR A 191 10.28 10.62 -7.84
CA TYR A 191 9.15 10.55 -6.89
C TYR A 191 8.17 9.46 -7.31
N PHE A 192 7.35 9.01 -6.36
CA PHE A 192 5.98 8.68 -6.68
C PHE A 192 5.22 9.98 -6.88
N HIS A 193 4.37 10.09 -7.88
CA HIS A 193 3.70 11.35 -8.23
C HIS A 193 2.95 11.96 -7.03
N ASP A 194 2.26 11.14 -6.26
CA ASP A 194 1.60 11.57 -5.03
C ASP A 194 2.60 12.01 -3.95
N SER A 195 3.78 11.41 -3.86
CA SER A 195 4.80 11.86 -2.92
C SER A 195 5.44 13.20 -3.29
N ALA A 196 5.38 13.59 -4.58
CA ALA A 196 5.88 14.88 -5.05
C ALA A 196 5.06 16.09 -4.55
N VAL A 197 3.85 15.87 -4.03
CA VAL A 197 2.99 16.93 -3.46
C VAL A 197 3.72 17.72 -2.37
N SER A 198 4.62 17.11 -1.60
CA SER A 198 5.44 17.83 -0.62
C SER A 198 6.41 18.83 -1.27
N LEU A 199 6.92 18.54 -2.47
CA LEU A 199 7.69 19.50 -3.26
C LEU A 199 6.78 20.58 -3.87
N PHE A 200 5.61 20.21 -4.40
CA PHE A 200 4.65 21.15 -4.97
C PHE A 200 4.10 22.15 -3.94
N ALA A 201 4.09 21.80 -2.67
CA ALA A 201 3.77 22.73 -1.59
C ALA A 201 4.88 23.77 -1.30
N ARG A 202 6.09 23.61 -1.89
CA ARG A 202 7.27 24.44 -1.65
C ARG A 202 7.78 25.17 -2.89
N MET A 203 7.42 24.69 -4.07
CA MET A 203 7.77 25.29 -5.36
C MET A 203 6.50 25.36 -6.21
N LYS A 204 6.38 26.44 -6.98
CA LYS A 204 5.18 26.62 -7.82
C LYS A 204 5.15 25.63 -8.98
N PRO A 205 3.99 25.15 -9.40
CA PRO A 205 3.86 24.22 -10.53
C PRO A 205 4.52 24.73 -11.82
N GLU A 206 4.52 26.07 -12.02
CA GLU A 206 5.13 26.73 -13.18
C GLU A 206 6.64 26.59 -13.20
N GLU A 207 7.28 26.33 -12.05
CA GLU A 207 8.73 26.17 -11.90
C GLU A 207 9.19 24.72 -12.13
N LEU A 208 8.24 23.79 -12.20
CA LEU A 208 8.50 22.36 -12.24
C LEU A 208 7.97 21.68 -13.51
N SER A 209 8.68 20.68 -13.97
CA SER A 209 8.26 19.74 -15.01
C SER A 209 8.10 18.37 -14.42
N VAL A 210 6.97 17.70 -14.69
CA VAL A 210 6.70 16.32 -14.22
C VAL A 210 6.82 15.38 -15.40
N LEU A 211 7.80 14.50 -15.37
CA LEU A 211 8.07 13.48 -16.38
C LEU A 211 7.56 12.14 -15.89
N GLN A 212 6.37 11.76 -16.32
CA GLN A 212 5.75 10.49 -15.92
C GLN A 212 6.32 9.34 -16.75
N TYR A 213 6.72 8.23 -16.12
CA TYR A 213 7.27 7.07 -16.82
C TYR A 213 6.28 6.43 -17.80
N THR A 214 4.98 6.58 -17.55
CA THR A 214 3.93 6.17 -18.49
C THR A 214 3.98 6.91 -19.82
N GLN A 215 4.44 8.17 -19.85
CA GLN A 215 4.62 8.94 -21.08
C GLN A 215 5.78 8.41 -21.92
N ALA A 216 6.74 7.71 -21.30
CA ALA A 216 7.80 6.99 -21.99
C ALA A 216 7.37 5.57 -22.42
N GLY A 217 6.12 5.18 -22.20
CA GLY A 217 5.61 3.85 -22.53
C GLY A 217 5.91 2.78 -21.47
N VAL A 218 6.33 3.16 -20.27
CA VAL A 218 6.55 2.25 -19.13
C VAL A 218 5.26 2.12 -18.35
N ASN A 219 4.50 1.07 -18.62
CA ASN A 219 3.19 0.80 -18.01
C ASN A 219 3.29 -0.39 -17.04
N LEU A 220 3.58 -0.10 -15.78
CA LEU A 220 3.78 -1.08 -14.72
C LEU A 220 2.67 -0.98 -13.68
N TYR A 221 2.37 -2.09 -13.02
CA TYR A 221 1.75 -2.07 -11.70
C TYR A 221 2.77 -1.53 -10.70
N GLY A 222 2.30 -0.74 -9.73
CA GLY A 222 3.13 -0.20 -8.67
C GLY A 222 3.04 -1.04 -7.39
N ASN A 223 2.92 -0.38 -6.24
CA ASN A 223 2.83 -1.06 -4.96
C ASN A 223 1.61 -1.98 -4.87
N ALA A 224 1.85 -3.13 -4.26
CA ALA A 224 0.83 -4.09 -3.89
C ALA A 224 0.85 -4.32 -2.38
N ILE A 225 -0.23 -4.84 -1.83
CA ILE A 225 -0.23 -5.46 -0.51
C ILE A 225 0.40 -6.83 -0.67
N LEU A 226 1.49 -7.04 0.04
CA LEU A 226 2.30 -8.25 0.03
C LEU A 226 2.04 -9.07 1.28
N ALA A 227 2.12 -10.37 1.16
CA ALA A 227 2.01 -11.31 2.27
C ALA A 227 3.11 -12.37 2.20
N SER A 228 3.51 -12.93 3.34
CA SER A 228 4.37 -14.12 3.32
C SER A 228 3.60 -15.31 2.73
N THR A 229 4.27 -16.15 1.96
CA THR A 229 3.66 -17.37 1.41
C THR A 229 3.27 -18.35 2.50
N ALA A 230 4.00 -18.35 3.62
CA ALA A 230 3.63 -19.13 4.79
C ALA A 230 2.25 -18.73 5.33
N LEU A 231 1.99 -17.42 5.46
CA LEU A 231 0.68 -16.91 5.92
C LEU A 231 -0.44 -17.26 4.94
N THR A 232 -0.22 -17.06 3.63
CA THR A 232 -1.26 -17.35 2.61
C THR A 232 -1.59 -18.83 2.49
N THR A 233 -0.66 -19.70 2.86
CA THR A 233 -0.85 -21.17 2.86
C THR A 233 -1.46 -21.66 4.15
N GLN A 234 -0.95 -21.21 5.29
CA GLN A 234 -1.35 -21.73 6.60
C GLN A 234 -2.62 -21.07 7.14
N ASN A 235 -2.79 -19.77 6.88
CA ASN A 235 -3.89 -18.96 7.40
C ASN A 235 -4.47 -17.99 6.35
N PRO A 236 -4.95 -18.48 5.19
CA PRO A 236 -5.49 -17.63 4.13
C PRO A 236 -6.68 -16.78 4.59
N ALA A 237 -7.43 -17.27 5.59
CA ALA A 237 -8.56 -16.55 6.18
C ALA A 237 -8.14 -15.22 6.83
N LEU A 238 -6.97 -15.17 7.49
CA LEU A 238 -6.45 -13.92 8.09
C LEU A 238 -6.07 -12.91 7.00
N VAL A 239 -5.49 -13.37 5.90
CA VAL A 239 -5.18 -12.50 4.74
C VAL A 239 -6.47 -11.95 4.14
N ALA A 240 -7.46 -12.81 3.90
CA ALA A 240 -8.75 -12.40 3.34
C ALA A 240 -9.48 -11.41 4.28
N ALA A 241 -9.42 -11.60 5.60
CA ALA A 241 -9.96 -10.70 6.62
C ALA A 241 -9.31 -9.31 6.53
N PHE A 242 -7.97 -9.25 6.51
CA PHE A 242 -7.23 -7.99 6.34
C PHE A 242 -7.62 -7.29 5.03
N LEU A 243 -7.70 -8.02 3.93
CA LEU A 243 -8.04 -7.46 2.61
C LEU A 243 -9.50 -6.94 2.55
N ARG A 244 -10.47 -7.60 3.21
CA ARG A 244 -11.85 -7.10 3.28
C ARG A 244 -11.93 -5.77 4.03
N ALA A 245 -11.31 -5.68 5.21
CA ALA A 245 -11.24 -4.46 6.00
C ALA A 245 -10.58 -3.31 5.24
N THR A 246 -9.42 -3.60 4.63
CA THR A 246 -8.66 -2.61 3.86
C THR A 246 -9.42 -2.15 2.61
N ASN A 247 -10.03 -3.08 1.85
CA ASN A 247 -10.82 -2.74 0.67
C ASN A 247 -12.02 -1.84 1.01
N ARG A 248 -12.73 -2.12 2.12
CA ARG A 248 -13.80 -1.27 2.63
C ARG A 248 -13.30 0.15 2.92
N ALA A 249 -12.15 0.27 3.58
CA ALA A 249 -11.56 1.57 3.89
C ALA A 249 -11.05 2.32 2.66
N ILE A 250 -10.51 1.64 1.64
CA ILE A 250 -10.13 2.27 0.36
C ILE A 250 -11.37 2.89 -0.30
N GLN A 251 -12.48 2.17 -0.38
CA GLN A 251 -13.72 2.68 -0.96
C GLN A 251 -14.28 3.86 -0.16
N GLU A 252 -14.29 3.78 1.17
CA GLU A 252 -14.70 4.89 2.03
C GLU A 252 -13.79 6.10 1.87
N SER A 253 -12.46 5.90 1.79
CA SER A 253 -11.50 6.98 1.56
C SER A 253 -11.68 7.68 0.20
N MET A 254 -12.15 6.95 -0.81
CA MET A 254 -12.51 7.54 -2.11
C MET A 254 -13.79 8.34 -2.04
N ALA A 255 -14.77 7.89 -1.26
CA ALA A 255 -16.06 8.57 -1.09
C ALA A 255 -15.95 9.76 -0.11
N ASP A 256 -15.18 9.62 0.97
CA ASP A 256 -14.94 10.66 1.98
C ASP A 256 -13.43 10.77 2.31
N PRO A 257 -12.67 11.50 1.49
CA PRO A 257 -11.26 11.74 1.75
C PRO A 257 -10.98 12.44 3.09
N THR A 258 -11.93 13.25 3.58
CA THR A 258 -11.76 14.01 4.82
C THR A 258 -11.71 13.09 6.03
N ALA A 259 -12.60 12.09 6.10
CA ALA A 259 -12.56 11.08 7.15
C ALA A 259 -11.23 10.30 7.16
N ALA A 260 -10.71 9.97 5.98
CA ALA A 260 -9.43 9.28 5.86
C ALA A 260 -8.25 10.14 6.34
N MET A 261 -8.27 11.45 6.02
CA MET A 261 -7.24 12.39 6.51
C MET A 261 -7.33 12.58 8.03
N ALA A 262 -8.53 12.70 8.58
CA ALA A 262 -8.72 12.80 10.03
C ALA A 262 -8.15 11.57 10.76
N ALA A 263 -8.40 10.37 10.24
CA ALA A 263 -7.82 9.12 10.77
C ALA A 263 -6.29 9.12 10.71
N THR A 264 -5.73 9.60 9.60
CA THR A 264 -4.27 9.70 9.43
C THR A 264 -3.65 10.70 10.41
N LYS A 265 -4.31 11.83 10.65
CA LYS A 265 -3.85 12.86 11.58
C LYS A 265 -3.85 12.39 13.03
N VAL A 266 -4.77 11.51 13.42
CA VAL A 266 -4.71 10.87 14.77
C VAL A 266 -3.40 10.10 14.94
N ARG A 267 -2.91 9.46 13.91
CA ARG A 267 -1.67 8.67 13.94
C ARG A 267 -0.42 9.53 13.76
N GLU A 268 -0.51 10.59 12.94
CA GLU A 268 0.58 11.50 12.61
C GLU A 268 0.10 12.96 12.75
N PRO A 269 0.11 13.54 13.96
CA PRO A 269 -0.51 14.83 14.25
C PRO A 269 0.10 16.02 13.51
N ILE A 270 1.34 15.91 13.05
CA ILE A 270 2.10 17.01 12.42
C ILE A 270 1.81 17.18 10.91
N ILE A 271 1.01 16.30 10.30
CA ILE A 271 0.71 16.41 8.87
C ILE A 271 -0.12 17.65 8.53
N ASN A 272 0.15 18.23 7.37
CA ASN A 272 -0.69 19.28 6.80
C ASN A 272 -1.85 18.64 6.01
N GLU A 273 -3.06 18.73 6.53
CA GLU A 273 -4.25 18.10 5.94
C GLU A 273 -4.50 18.51 4.48
N GLY A 274 -4.28 19.77 4.11
CA GLY A 274 -4.45 20.24 2.74
C GLY A 274 -3.47 19.57 1.77
N VAL A 275 -2.21 19.45 2.18
CA VAL A 275 -1.17 18.74 1.41
C VAL A 275 -1.51 17.26 1.29
N GLU A 276 -1.98 16.64 2.35
CA GLU A 276 -2.29 15.21 2.35
C GLU A 276 -3.59 14.88 1.61
N LEU A 277 -4.58 15.78 1.59
CA LEU A 277 -5.76 15.66 0.74
C LEU A 277 -5.40 15.72 -0.74
N GLU A 278 -4.50 16.63 -1.13
CA GLU A 278 -4.02 16.70 -2.51
C GLU A 278 -3.22 15.45 -2.89
N ARG A 279 -2.38 14.96 -1.97
CA ARG A 279 -1.70 13.68 -2.13
C ARG A 279 -2.69 12.55 -2.38
N TRP A 280 -3.76 12.45 -1.58
CA TRP A 280 -4.78 11.43 -1.77
C TRP A 280 -5.51 11.55 -3.11
N ARG A 281 -5.82 12.76 -3.57
CA ARG A 281 -6.44 12.98 -4.89
C ARG A 281 -5.60 12.43 -6.04
N ILE A 282 -4.27 12.56 -5.93
CA ILE A 282 -3.36 11.97 -6.91
C ILE A 282 -3.30 10.46 -6.71
N THR A 283 -3.16 9.98 -5.47
CA THR A 283 -3.09 8.56 -5.13
C THR A 283 -4.25 7.75 -5.70
N GLN A 284 -5.48 8.23 -5.51
CA GLN A 284 -6.68 7.49 -5.95
C GLN A 284 -6.73 7.28 -7.47
N GLN A 285 -6.13 8.16 -8.28
CA GLN A 285 -6.05 8.01 -9.73
C GLN A 285 -5.19 6.81 -10.14
N TYR A 286 -4.19 6.47 -9.33
CA TYR A 286 -3.32 5.31 -9.54
C TYR A 286 -3.92 4.02 -8.94
N ILE A 287 -4.72 4.14 -7.91
CA ILE A 287 -5.45 3.00 -7.30
C ILE A 287 -6.61 2.60 -8.23
N ALA A 288 -7.46 3.55 -8.63
CA ALA A 288 -8.66 3.33 -9.45
C ALA A 288 -8.38 3.66 -10.94
N ALA A 289 -7.42 2.96 -11.54
CA ALA A 289 -7.13 3.07 -12.96
C ALA A 289 -8.21 2.36 -13.82
N ALA A 290 -8.12 2.48 -15.15
CA ALA A 290 -9.12 1.94 -16.06
C ALA A 290 -9.42 0.44 -15.86
N ASP A 291 -8.41 -0.35 -15.50
CA ASP A 291 -8.53 -1.79 -15.29
C ASP A 291 -9.46 -2.13 -14.11
N THR A 292 -9.48 -1.30 -13.06
CA THR A 292 -10.29 -1.55 -11.86
C THR A 292 -11.79 -1.44 -12.11
N ARG A 293 -12.20 -0.77 -13.18
CA ARG A 293 -13.64 -0.68 -13.56
C ARG A 293 -14.24 -2.05 -13.89
N SER A 294 -13.45 -2.94 -14.50
CA SER A 294 -13.93 -4.27 -14.91
C SER A 294 -13.60 -5.37 -13.90
N HIS A 295 -12.45 -5.28 -13.24
CA HIS A 295 -11.95 -6.33 -12.33
C HIS A 295 -12.10 -5.97 -10.86
N GLY A 296 -12.49 -4.74 -10.56
CA GLY A 296 -12.54 -4.19 -9.21
C GLY A 296 -11.16 -3.85 -8.65
N LEU A 297 -11.16 -3.12 -7.55
CA LEU A 297 -9.94 -2.77 -6.82
C LEU A 297 -9.13 -4.03 -6.45
N GLY A 298 -7.82 -3.89 -6.42
CA GLY A 298 -6.92 -4.91 -5.91
C GLY A 298 -6.62 -6.05 -6.86
N ASP A 299 -7.25 -6.14 -8.01
CA ASP A 299 -6.97 -7.19 -9.00
C ASP A 299 -6.04 -6.71 -10.12
N ILE A 300 -5.58 -7.63 -10.93
CA ILE A 300 -4.64 -7.41 -12.02
C ILE A 300 -5.10 -8.11 -13.31
N PHE A 301 -4.69 -7.59 -14.46
CA PHE A 301 -4.70 -8.37 -15.71
C PHE A 301 -3.45 -9.25 -15.76
N LYS A 302 -3.67 -10.56 -15.88
CA LYS A 302 -2.58 -11.54 -15.95
C LYS A 302 -1.56 -11.16 -17.03
N ARG A 303 -2.01 -10.81 -18.24
CA ARG A 303 -1.15 -10.42 -19.35
C ARG A 303 -0.26 -9.21 -19.03
N THR A 304 -0.79 -8.19 -18.34
CA THR A 304 -0.02 -7.01 -17.94
C THR A 304 1.08 -7.38 -16.95
N LEU A 305 0.76 -8.24 -15.98
CA LEU A 305 1.76 -8.71 -15.02
C LEU A 305 2.80 -9.61 -15.69
N GLU A 306 2.41 -10.49 -16.62
CA GLU A 306 3.36 -11.30 -17.42
C GLU A 306 4.36 -10.41 -18.16
N GLN A 307 3.86 -9.37 -18.84
CA GLN A 307 4.72 -8.39 -19.53
C GLN A 307 5.65 -7.66 -18.55
N GLN A 308 5.18 -7.29 -17.37
CA GLN A 308 6.01 -6.65 -16.35
C GLN A 308 7.09 -7.61 -15.82
N VAL A 309 6.76 -8.89 -15.59
CA VAL A 309 7.74 -9.91 -15.20
C VAL A 309 8.82 -10.04 -16.25
N ASP A 310 8.44 -10.14 -17.55
CA ASP A 310 9.38 -10.26 -18.65
C ASP A 310 10.28 -9.03 -18.76
N GLU A 311 9.70 -7.83 -18.65
CA GLU A 311 10.45 -6.56 -18.74
C GLU A 311 11.44 -6.40 -17.57
N VAL A 312 11.03 -6.75 -16.34
CA VAL A 312 11.91 -6.72 -15.16
C VAL A 312 13.07 -7.70 -15.33
N VAL A 313 12.76 -8.94 -15.70
CA VAL A 313 13.80 -9.99 -15.89
C VAL A 313 14.80 -9.57 -16.96
N GLU A 314 14.32 -9.07 -18.10
CA GLU A 314 15.16 -8.69 -19.22
C GLU A 314 16.02 -7.45 -18.90
N VAL A 315 15.41 -6.38 -18.38
CA VAL A 315 16.11 -5.10 -18.13
C VAL A 315 17.17 -5.23 -17.05
N PHE A 316 16.90 -6.06 -16.03
CA PHE A 316 17.87 -6.28 -14.94
C PHE A 316 18.78 -7.50 -15.16
N GLY A 317 18.66 -8.19 -16.29
CA GLY A 317 19.50 -9.35 -16.61
C GLY A 317 19.37 -10.49 -15.59
N LEU A 318 18.17 -10.71 -15.07
CA LEU A 318 17.93 -11.70 -14.01
C LEU A 318 17.99 -13.11 -14.60
N LYS A 319 18.63 -14.04 -13.86
CA LYS A 319 18.84 -15.42 -14.31
C LYS A 319 17.58 -16.31 -14.20
N SER A 320 16.64 -15.92 -13.34
CA SER A 320 15.41 -16.65 -13.10
C SER A 320 14.21 -15.77 -13.43
N ARG A 321 13.18 -16.40 -14.03
CA ARG A 321 11.89 -15.76 -14.30
C ARG A 321 10.86 -16.34 -13.32
N PRO A 322 10.34 -15.55 -12.36
CA PRO A 322 9.27 -16.02 -11.49
C PRO A 322 8.01 -16.34 -12.30
N ALA A 323 7.27 -17.35 -11.88
CA ALA A 323 5.94 -17.60 -12.41
C ALA A 323 5.00 -16.47 -11.99
N THR A 324 4.14 -16.00 -12.88
CA THR A 324 3.21 -14.90 -12.61
C THR A 324 2.30 -15.20 -11.44
N GLU A 325 1.90 -16.46 -11.30
CA GLU A 325 1.07 -16.96 -10.19
C GLU A 325 1.80 -16.95 -8.84
N SER A 326 3.13 -17.04 -8.84
CA SER A 326 3.93 -16.87 -7.61
C SER A 326 4.10 -15.40 -7.23
N VAL A 327 4.05 -14.50 -8.21
CA VAL A 327 4.14 -13.06 -7.95
C VAL A 327 2.83 -12.53 -7.40
N PHE A 328 1.67 -12.91 -7.97
CA PHE A 328 0.36 -12.43 -7.55
C PHE A 328 -0.63 -13.57 -7.31
N ASN A 329 -1.14 -13.65 -6.09
CA ASN A 329 -2.13 -14.64 -5.67
C ASN A 329 -3.48 -13.96 -5.38
N ARG A 330 -4.46 -14.17 -6.27
CA ARG A 330 -5.79 -13.55 -6.16
C ARG A 330 -6.78 -14.32 -5.28
N ALA A 331 -6.40 -15.47 -4.73
CA ALA A 331 -7.35 -16.37 -4.04
C ALA A 331 -8.00 -15.75 -2.79
N MET A 332 -7.32 -14.77 -2.15
CA MET A 332 -7.82 -14.10 -0.95
C MET A 332 -8.49 -12.74 -1.24
N LEU A 333 -8.61 -12.34 -2.50
CA LEU A 333 -9.29 -11.09 -2.84
C LEU A 333 -10.76 -11.13 -2.40
N PRO A 334 -11.31 -10.01 -1.88
CA PRO A 334 -12.73 -9.89 -1.66
C PRO A 334 -13.52 -10.15 -2.95
N ALA A 335 -14.78 -10.58 -2.83
CA ALA A 335 -15.64 -10.81 -4.00
C ALA A 335 -15.63 -9.59 -4.94
N THR A 336 -15.63 -9.79 -6.25
CA THR A 336 -15.54 -8.73 -7.26
C THR A 336 -16.56 -7.61 -7.03
N ARG A 337 -17.82 -7.97 -6.74
CA ARG A 337 -18.90 -6.99 -6.43
C ARG A 337 -18.55 -6.05 -5.26
N ALA A 338 -17.76 -6.53 -4.29
CA ALA A 338 -17.30 -5.73 -3.14
C ALA A 338 -16.07 -4.87 -3.46
N ARG A 339 -15.51 -4.97 -4.66
CA ARG A 339 -14.30 -4.25 -5.09
C ARG A 339 -14.57 -3.26 -6.23
N ILE A 340 -15.78 -3.28 -6.80
CA ILE A 340 -16.19 -2.30 -7.83
C ILE A 340 -16.39 -0.94 -7.17
N VAL A 341 -15.78 0.08 -7.73
CA VAL A 341 -15.99 1.48 -7.37
C VAL A 341 -16.85 2.13 -8.44
N ASN A 342 -18.00 2.66 -8.04
CA ASN A 342 -18.81 3.51 -8.92
C ASN A 342 -18.17 4.90 -8.94
N THR A 343 -17.33 5.15 -9.93
CA THR A 343 -16.73 6.47 -10.19
C THR A 343 -17.53 7.23 -11.24
#